data_4e8b0bab23131229df76ab6e81f5f50f
#
_entry.id   4e8b0bab23131229df76ab6e81f5f50f
#
_cell.length_a   1.000
_cell.length_b   1.000
_cell.length_c   1.000
_cell.angle_alpha   90.00
_cell.angle_beta   90.00
_cell.angle_gamma   90.00
#
_symmetry.space_group_name_H-M   'P 1'
#
loop_
_entity.id
_entity.type
_entity.pdbx_description
1 polymer ?
#
loop_
_entity_poly.entity_id
_entity_poly.type
_entity_poly.pdbx_seq_one_letter_code
_entity_poly.pdbx_strand_id
1 'polypeptide(L)'
;LMDHLGAGREWDLTRKRGGLNIVPPFAERSIKLYSGRVDALASVLNWLRDQKERYVILSDSNIAMNFDFNKLIEAHVKSGADVTMVYNRGEIPDGARTDNYTIRIDNGRVAELLSNDYRPGVQNLSMNLYIIERESLIQLVRDASVRGLVYFERDILARNLSLLNVQALTAIWPASAI
;
A
#
# COMPACT_ATOMS: atom_id res chain seq x y z
N LEU A 1 -3.03 3.27 20.67
CA LEU A 1 -2.26 2.44 19.73
C LEU A 1 -0.87 2.10 20.29
N MET A 2 -0.07 3.10 20.70
CA MET A 2 1.28 2.88 21.25
C MET A 2 1.26 1.96 22.49
N ASP A 3 0.33 2.18 23.41
CA ASP A 3 0.17 1.33 24.59
C ASP A 3 -0.21 -0.11 24.24
N HIS A 4 -0.99 -0.31 23.17
CA HIS A 4 -1.39 -1.62 22.69
C HIS A 4 -0.25 -2.35 21.97
N LEU A 5 0.47 -1.64 21.12
CA LEU A 5 1.59 -2.21 20.36
C LEU A 5 2.83 -2.44 21.24
N GLY A 6 3.06 -1.57 22.24
CA GLY A 6 4.23 -1.64 23.09
C GLY A 6 5.53 -1.75 22.28
N ALA A 7 6.36 -2.70 22.64
CA ALA A 7 7.59 -3.00 21.91
C ALA A 7 7.42 -4.14 20.87
N GLY A 8 6.20 -4.56 20.58
CA GLY A 8 5.93 -5.65 19.63
C GLY A 8 6.26 -7.05 20.15
N ARG A 9 6.31 -7.24 21.47
CA ARG A 9 6.69 -8.53 22.08
C ARG A 9 5.76 -9.68 21.71
N GLU A 10 4.47 -9.40 21.69
CA GLU A 10 3.43 -10.40 21.38
C GLU A 10 3.51 -10.94 19.95
N TRP A 11 4.20 -10.22 19.06
CA TRP A 11 4.41 -10.59 17.65
C TRP A 11 5.87 -10.92 17.33
N ASP A 12 6.74 -11.13 18.34
CA ASP A 12 8.19 -11.37 18.16
C ASP A 12 8.93 -10.26 17.38
N LEU A 13 8.46 -9.01 17.50
CA LEU A 13 8.99 -7.83 16.80
C LEU A 13 9.92 -6.97 17.64
N THR A 14 10.45 -7.48 18.78
CA THR A 14 11.39 -6.74 19.67
C THR A 14 12.83 -6.71 19.17
N ARG A 15 13.08 -7.18 17.96
CA ARG A 15 14.43 -7.30 17.40
C ARG A 15 14.99 -5.94 17.01
N LYS A 16 16.31 -5.77 17.19
CA LYS A 16 17.01 -4.53 16.74
C LYS A 16 17.00 -4.33 15.23
N ARG A 17 16.85 -5.43 14.46
CA ARG A 17 16.70 -5.42 13.00
C ARG A 17 15.49 -6.26 12.63
N GLY A 18 14.65 -5.73 11.75
CA GLY A 18 13.40 -6.39 11.34
C GLY A 18 12.31 -6.40 12.42
N GLY A 19 12.40 -5.52 13.43
CA GLY A 19 11.41 -5.35 14.48
C GLY A 19 10.38 -4.27 14.17
N LEU A 20 9.53 -3.97 15.17
CA LEU A 20 8.54 -2.90 15.08
C LEU A 20 9.21 -1.53 15.24
N ASN A 21 9.03 -0.66 14.24
CA ASN A 21 9.43 0.74 14.30
C ASN A 21 8.18 1.63 14.23
N ILE A 22 7.90 2.37 15.28
CA ILE A 22 6.79 3.33 15.33
C ILE A 22 7.36 4.70 15.01
N VAL A 23 6.86 5.31 13.93
CA VAL A 23 7.29 6.64 13.48
C VAL A 23 6.14 7.63 13.66
N PRO A 24 6.13 8.39 14.76
CA PRO A 24 5.10 9.39 14.98
C PRO A 24 5.32 10.65 14.10
N PRO A 25 4.25 11.37 13.73
CA PRO A 25 4.32 12.55 12.85
C PRO A 25 5.12 13.73 13.42
N PHE A 26 5.40 13.72 14.72
CA PHE A 26 6.15 14.77 15.41
C PHE A 26 7.64 14.43 15.61
N ALA A 27 8.15 13.38 14.97
CA ALA A 27 9.57 13.02 15.01
C ALA A 27 10.46 14.03 14.25
N GLU A 28 9.86 14.87 13.39
CA GLU A 28 10.53 15.99 12.73
C GLU A 28 10.35 17.31 13.51
N ARG A 29 11.27 18.25 13.30
CA ARG A 29 11.34 19.54 14.01
C ARG A 29 10.11 20.45 13.88
N SER A 30 9.13 20.12 13.05
CA SER A 30 7.86 20.83 12.91
C SER A 30 6.72 19.94 13.37
N ILE A 31 5.84 20.48 14.23
CA ILE A 31 4.57 19.85 14.65
C ILE A 31 3.61 19.92 13.44
N LYS A 32 3.90 19.16 12.40
CA LYS A 32 3.02 19.09 11.22
C LYS A 32 2.46 17.68 11.14
N LEU A 33 1.14 17.56 11.21
CA LEU A 33 0.46 16.30 10.90
C LEU A 33 0.73 15.96 9.44
N TYR A 34 0.88 14.69 9.14
CA TYR A 34 1.00 14.24 7.76
C TYR A 34 -0.27 14.61 6.97
N SER A 35 -0.07 15.25 5.82
CA SER A 35 -1.17 15.62 4.93
C SER A 35 -1.72 14.40 4.19
N GLY A 36 -0.93 13.33 4.07
CA GLY A 36 -1.29 12.08 3.45
C GLY A 36 -0.15 11.06 3.46
N ARG A 37 -0.35 9.95 2.74
CA ARG A 37 0.60 8.83 2.72
C ARG A 37 1.97 9.21 2.15
N VAL A 38 2.03 10.14 1.19
CA VAL A 38 3.31 10.60 0.61
C VAL A 38 4.17 11.26 1.67
N ASP A 39 3.60 12.15 2.49
CA ASP A 39 4.33 12.82 3.57
C ASP A 39 4.82 11.80 4.62
N ALA A 40 3.97 10.85 4.99
CA ALA A 40 4.33 9.80 5.94
C ALA A 40 5.48 8.93 5.40
N LEU A 41 5.44 8.54 4.14
CA LEU A 41 6.51 7.76 3.49
C LEU A 41 7.79 8.60 3.34
N ALA A 42 7.67 9.89 3.01
CA ALA A 42 8.80 10.80 2.90
C ALA A 42 9.59 10.92 4.21
N SER A 43 8.88 10.92 5.35
CA SER A 43 9.51 10.98 6.68
C SER A 43 10.37 9.75 7.01
N VAL A 44 10.11 8.60 6.39
CA VAL A 44 10.84 7.34 6.63
C VAL A 44 11.82 6.95 5.52
N LEU A 45 12.04 7.80 4.51
CA LEU A 45 12.91 7.48 3.37
C LEU A 45 14.35 7.12 3.77
N ASN A 46 14.91 7.81 4.76
CA ASN A 46 16.25 7.50 5.25
C ASN A 46 16.30 6.12 5.89
N TRP A 47 15.30 5.80 6.71
CA TRP A 47 15.17 4.47 7.30
C TRP A 47 14.98 3.39 6.23
N LEU A 48 14.17 3.63 5.20
CA LEU A 48 13.98 2.70 4.08
C LEU A 48 15.28 2.45 3.30
N ARG A 49 16.14 3.43 3.12
CA ARG A 49 17.45 3.26 2.45
C ARG A 49 18.39 2.34 3.21
N ASP A 50 18.30 2.34 4.53
CA ASP A 50 19.14 1.50 5.39
C ASP A 50 18.68 0.05 5.45
N GLN A 51 17.49 -0.27 4.91
CA GLN A 51 16.97 -1.64 4.86
C GLN A 51 17.65 -2.45 3.73
N LYS A 52 17.69 -3.77 3.93
CA LYS A 52 18.30 -4.71 2.96
C LYS A 52 17.25 -5.41 2.10
N GLU A 53 16.03 -5.43 2.56
CA GLU A 53 14.91 -6.08 1.91
C GLU A 53 14.62 -5.40 0.57
N ARG A 54 14.45 -6.22 -0.47
CA ARG A 54 14.21 -5.74 -1.83
C ARG A 54 12.82 -5.13 -2.00
N TYR A 55 11.83 -5.73 -1.38
CA TYR A 55 10.43 -5.35 -1.53
C TYR A 55 9.87 -4.71 -0.26
N VAL A 56 8.94 -3.79 -0.45
CA VAL A 56 8.17 -3.14 0.60
C VAL A 56 6.70 -3.46 0.39
N ILE A 57 6.03 -3.86 1.44
CA ILE A 57 4.58 -4.01 1.47
C ILE A 57 4.01 -2.80 2.20
N LEU A 58 3.14 -2.06 1.51
CA LEU A 58 2.39 -0.94 2.07
C LEU A 58 0.97 -1.40 2.36
N SER A 59 0.46 -1.11 3.55
CA SER A 59 -0.91 -1.43 3.94
C SER A 59 -1.49 -0.34 4.82
N ASP A 60 -2.81 -0.18 4.77
CA ASP A 60 -3.54 0.60 5.76
C ASP A 60 -3.81 -0.24 7.02
N SER A 61 -3.94 0.45 8.16
CA SER A 61 -4.20 -0.19 9.45
C SER A 61 -5.70 -0.49 9.72
N ASN A 62 -6.58 -0.05 8.84
CA ASN A 62 -8.04 -0.24 8.96
C ASN A 62 -8.54 -1.51 8.27
N ILE A 63 -7.65 -2.35 7.78
CA ILE A 63 -7.98 -3.59 7.09
C ILE A 63 -7.62 -4.78 7.98
N ALA A 64 -8.61 -5.64 8.24
CA ALA A 64 -8.42 -6.93 8.90
C ALA A 64 -8.69 -8.05 7.87
N MET A 65 -7.67 -8.80 7.52
CA MET A 65 -7.79 -9.91 6.58
C MET A 65 -6.85 -11.06 6.97
N ASN A 66 -7.26 -12.28 6.68
CA ASN A 66 -6.35 -13.42 6.68
C ASN A 66 -5.72 -13.51 5.29
N PHE A 67 -4.47 -13.09 5.14
CA PHE A 67 -3.79 -12.95 3.86
C PHE A 67 -2.40 -13.56 3.89
N ASP A 68 -2.08 -14.34 2.86
CA ASP A 68 -0.77 -14.95 2.71
C ASP A 68 0.17 -14.01 1.94
N PHE A 69 1.01 -13.30 2.67
CA PHE A 69 1.98 -12.36 2.09
C PHE A 69 3.05 -13.04 1.22
N ASN A 70 3.35 -14.33 1.46
CA ASN A 70 4.29 -15.05 0.60
C ASN A 70 3.74 -15.22 -0.81
N LYS A 71 2.45 -15.54 -0.94
CA LYS A 71 1.78 -15.60 -2.24
C LYS A 71 1.74 -14.26 -2.96
N LEU A 72 1.60 -13.14 -2.22
CA LEU A 72 1.69 -11.80 -2.79
C LEU A 72 3.09 -11.56 -3.37
N ILE A 73 4.13 -11.88 -2.63
CA ILE A 73 5.52 -11.72 -3.07
C ILE A 73 5.81 -12.59 -4.29
N GLU A 74 5.40 -13.86 -4.26
CA GLU A 74 5.57 -14.79 -5.38
C GLU A 74 4.86 -14.30 -6.64
N ALA A 75 3.60 -13.84 -6.52
CA ALA A 75 2.82 -13.31 -7.64
C ALA A 75 3.47 -12.05 -8.21
N HIS A 76 3.96 -11.14 -7.36
CA HIS A 76 4.65 -9.93 -7.76
C HIS A 76 5.94 -10.25 -8.54
N VAL A 77 6.78 -11.12 -8.00
CA VAL A 77 8.03 -11.53 -8.65
C VAL A 77 7.75 -12.22 -9.98
N LYS A 78 6.78 -13.11 -10.04
CA LYS A 78 6.41 -13.84 -11.25
C LYS A 78 5.86 -12.94 -12.35
N SER A 79 5.10 -11.90 -11.98
CA SER A 79 4.50 -10.97 -12.96
C SER A 79 5.51 -9.99 -13.54
N GLY A 80 6.65 -9.76 -12.87
CA GLY A 80 7.60 -8.70 -13.22
C GLY A 80 6.98 -7.30 -13.14
N ALA A 81 5.99 -7.12 -12.28
CA ALA A 81 5.31 -5.85 -12.09
C ALA A 81 6.19 -4.84 -11.34
N ASP A 82 5.99 -3.55 -11.63
CA ASP A 82 6.58 -2.48 -10.81
C ASP A 82 5.84 -2.34 -9.48
N VAL A 83 4.50 -2.50 -9.52
CA VAL A 83 3.62 -2.51 -8.35
C VAL A 83 2.59 -3.63 -8.52
N THR A 84 2.32 -4.39 -7.45
CA THR A 84 1.14 -5.25 -7.40
C THR A 84 0.17 -4.69 -6.36
N MET A 85 -1.07 -4.47 -6.79
CA MET A 85 -2.16 -3.94 -5.98
C MET A 85 -3.13 -5.06 -5.64
N VAL A 86 -3.43 -5.22 -4.36
CA VAL A 86 -4.42 -6.20 -3.90
C VAL A 86 -5.81 -5.56 -3.93
N TYR A 87 -6.78 -6.29 -4.47
CA TYR A 87 -8.17 -5.86 -4.55
C TYR A 87 -9.13 -6.95 -4.07
N ASN A 88 -10.29 -6.53 -3.64
CA ASN A 88 -11.43 -7.40 -3.39
C ASN A 88 -12.57 -7.06 -4.35
N ARG A 89 -13.31 -8.09 -4.78
CA ARG A 89 -14.48 -7.91 -5.64
C ARG A 89 -15.75 -8.02 -4.81
N GLY A 90 -16.52 -6.95 -4.75
CA GLY A 90 -17.73 -6.89 -3.95
C GLY A 90 -18.51 -5.60 -4.14
N GLU A 91 -19.64 -5.51 -3.50
CA GLU A 91 -20.40 -4.27 -3.39
C GLU A 91 -19.80 -3.39 -2.29
N ILE A 92 -19.79 -2.08 -2.52
CA ILE A 92 -19.30 -1.12 -1.51
C ILE A 92 -20.41 -0.96 -0.46
N PRO A 93 -20.18 -1.29 0.81
CA PRO A 93 -21.14 -1.05 1.87
C PRO A 93 -21.48 0.44 1.99
N ASP A 94 -22.72 0.77 2.29
CA ASP A 94 -23.18 2.18 2.39
C ASP A 94 -22.35 3.04 3.36
N GLY A 95 -21.84 2.46 4.43
CA GLY A 95 -20.98 3.16 5.40
C GLY A 95 -19.51 3.31 4.98
N ALA A 96 -19.09 2.69 3.87
CA ALA A 96 -17.68 2.66 3.41
C ALA A 96 -17.43 3.56 2.19
N ARG A 97 -18.21 4.61 2.03
CA ARG A 97 -18.20 5.46 0.83
C ARG A 97 -17.17 6.59 0.82
N THR A 98 -16.33 6.71 1.83
CA THR A 98 -15.29 7.75 1.90
C THR A 98 -13.91 7.12 1.81
N ASP A 99 -13.03 7.78 1.07
CA ASP A 99 -11.59 7.44 0.93
C ASP A 99 -11.29 6.04 0.36
N ASN A 100 -12.19 5.54 -0.50
CA ASN A 100 -12.00 4.28 -1.20
C ASN A 100 -11.56 4.49 -2.65
N TYR A 101 -10.82 3.50 -3.14
CA TYR A 101 -10.39 3.43 -4.52
C TYR A 101 -10.99 2.20 -5.19
N THR A 102 -11.59 2.41 -6.36
CA THR A 102 -11.99 1.31 -7.25
C THR A 102 -11.02 1.20 -8.41
N ILE A 103 -10.87 -0.01 -8.95
CA ILE A 103 -9.97 -0.25 -10.06
C ILE A 103 -10.70 -0.91 -11.24
N ARG A 104 -10.35 -0.46 -12.44
CA ARG A 104 -10.66 -1.20 -13.66
C ARG A 104 -9.44 -2.03 -14.05
N ILE A 105 -9.67 -3.30 -14.32
CA ILE A 105 -8.63 -4.26 -14.66
C ILE A 105 -8.77 -4.64 -16.12
N ASP A 106 -7.66 -4.61 -16.85
CA ASP A 106 -7.54 -5.09 -18.20
C ASP A 106 -6.34 -6.04 -18.31
N ASN A 107 -6.58 -7.29 -18.73
CA ASN A 107 -5.55 -8.33 -18.85
C ASN A 107 -4.66 -8.48 -17.60
N GLY A 108 -5.27 -8.40 -16.41
CA GLY A 108 -4.56 -8.51 -15.13
C GLY A 108 -3.87 -7.21 -14.67
N ARG A 109 -3.80 -6.17 -15.51
CA ARG A 109 -3.23 -4.87 -15.16
C ARG A 109 -4.32 -3.91 -14.69
N VAL A 110 -3.95 -3.03 -13.78
CA VAL A 110 -4.79 -1.89 -13.39
C VAL A 110 -4.77 -0.87 -14.53
N ALA A 111 -5.90 -0.74 -15.22
CA ALA A 111 -6.06 0.21 -16.32
C ALA A 111 -6.55 1.57 -15.84
N GLU A 112 -7.36 1.60 -14.78
CA GLU A 112 -7.82 2.84 -14.12
C GLU A 112 -7.85 2.65 -12.61
N LEU A 113 -7.57 3.72 -11.90
CA LEU A 113 -7.70 3.85 -10.46
C LEU A 113 -8.55 5.08 -10.17
N LEU A 114 -9.75 4.84 -9.65
CA LEU A 114 -10.78 5.86 -9.46
C LEU A 114 -11.00 6.11 -7.97
N SER A 115 -10.94 7.37 -7.55
CA SER A 115 -11.21 7.77 -6.17
C SER A 115 -12.69 8.09 -6.02
N ASN A 116 -13.32 7.51 -4.97
CA ASN A 116 -14.71 7.78 -4.61
C ASN A 116 -15.72 7.52 -5.75
N ASP A 117 -15.44 6.55 -6.62
CA ASP A 117 -16.33 6.16 -7.71
C ASP A 117 -17.36 5.13 -7.21
N TYR A 118 -18.48 5.62 -6.75
CA TYR A 118 -19.57 4.79 -6.21
C TYR A 118 -20.58 4.45 -7.28
N ARG A 119 -20.51 3.23 -7.79
CA ARG A 119 -21.50 2.69 -8.73
C ARG A 119 -22.28 1.57 -8.05
N PRO A 120 -23.59 1.44 -8.33
CA PRO A 120 -24.35 0.30 -7.88
C PRO A 120 -23.76 -1.02 -8.41
N GLY A 121 -23.78 -2.05 -7.56
CA GLY A 121 -23.35 -3.39 -7.94
C GLY A 121 -21.87 -3.70 -7.57
N VAL A 122 -21.41 -4.82 -8.08
CA VAL A 122 -20.10 -5.38 -7.76
C VAL A 122 -18.98 -4.60 -8.44
N GLN A 123 -18.02 -4.12 -7.64
CA GLN A 123 -16.84 -3.39 -8.08
C GLN A 123 -15.57 -4.07 -7.60
N ASN A 124 -14.44 -3.71 -8.21
CA ASN A 124 -13.12 -4.11 -7.70
C ASN A 124 -12.60 -3.00 -6.76
N LEU A 125 -12.61 -3.28 -5.48
CA LEU A 125 -12.19 -2.37 -4.41
C LEU A 125 -10.71 -2.56 -4.12
N SER A 126 -9.92 -1.51 -4.17
CA SER A 126 -8.55 -1.55 -3.66
C SER A 126 -8.57 -1.86 -2.17
N MET A 127 -7.74 -2.79 -1.76
CA MET A 127 -7.52 -3.09 -0.34
C MET A 127 -6.45 -2.18 0.27
N ASN A 128 -5.98 -1.15 -0.45
CA ASN A 128 -4.87 -0.29 -0.06
C ASN A 128 -3.64 -1.07 0.41
N LEU A 129 -3.48 -2.26 -0.16
CA LEU A 129 -2.38 -3.17 0.07
C LEU A 129 -1.58 -3.31 -1.23
N TYR A 130 -0.30 -2.95 -1.17
CA TYR A 130 0.59 -2.90 -2.32
C TYR A 130 1.91 -3.57 -2.02
N ILE A 131 2.53 -4.18 -3.03
CA ILE A 131 3.93 -4.54 -2.99
C ILE A 131 4.68 -3.81 -4.11
N ILE A 132 5.84 -3.29 -3.78
CA ILE A 132 6.70 -2.51 -4.67
C ILE A 132 8.16 -2.73 -4.33
N GLU A 133 9.04 -2.63 -5.30
CA GLU A 133 10.47 -2.65 -5.04
C GLU A 133 10.89 -1.41 -4.23
N ARG A 134 11.72 -1.61 -3.20
CA ARG A 134 12.11 -0.56 -2.25
C ARG A 134 12.74 0.67 -2.93
N GLU A 135 13.64 0.46 -3.88
CA GLU A 135 14.31 1.56 -4.59
C GLU A 135 13.32 2.36 -5.44
N SER A 136 12.40 1.66 -6.12
CA SER A 136 11.32 2.31 -6.90
C SER A 136 10.40 3.12 -6.00
N LEU A 137 10.02 2.60 -4.83
CA LEU A 137 9.22 3.34 -3.85
C LEU A 137 9.94 4.62 -3.38
N ILE A 138 11.23 4.52 -3.04
CA ILE A 138 12.03 5.66 -2.60
C ILE A 138 12.07 6.76 -3.68
N GLN A 139 12.25 6.39 -4.93
CA GLN A 139 12.25 7.33 -6.06
C GLN A 139 10.89 8.01 -6.22
N LEU A 140 9.81 7.23 -6.31
CA LEU A 140 8.46 7.73 -6.49
C LEU A 140 8.04 8.67 -5.37
N VAL A 141 8.31 8.31 -4.11
CA VAL A 141 7.96 9.14 -2.96
C VAL A 141 8.78 10.43 -2.92
N ARG A 142 10.09 10.37 -3.24
CA ARG A 142 10.94 11.56 -3.31
C ARG A 142 10.42 12.54 -4.36
N ASP A 143 10.16 12.06 -5.57
CA ASP A 143 9.69 12.90 -6.67
C ASP A 143 8.31 13.50 -6.37
N ALA A 144 7.44 12.73 -5.75
CA ALA A 144 6.12 13.19 -5.32
C ALA A 144 6.22 14.26 -4.22
N SER A 145 7.07 14.03 -3.21
CA SER A 145 7.27 14.96 -2.10
C SER A 145 7.82 16.31 -2.55
N VAL A 146 8.80 16.32 -3.47
CA VAL A 146 9.35 17.57 -4.06
C VAL A 146 8.28 18.36 -4.81
N ARG A 147 7.31 17.67 -5.41
CA ARG A 147 6.18 18.31 -6.13
C ARG A 147 5.01 18.67 -5.23
N GLY A 148 5.09 18.43 -3.92
CA GLY A 148 4.00 18.68 -2.97
C GLY A 148 2.79 17.77 -3.15
N LEU A 149 2.97 16.58 -3.73
CA LEU A 149 1.92 15.58 -3.89
C LEU A 149 1.65 14.90 -2.55
N VAL A 150 0.39 14.54 -2.30
CA VAL A 150 -0.08 14.11 -0.97
C VAL A 150 -0.53 12.66 -0.96
N TYR A 151 -1.28 12.24 -1.98
CA TYR A 151 -1.95 10.95 -2.02
C TYR A 151 -1.19 9.95 -2.91
N PHE A 152 -0.76 8.85 -2.33
CA PHE A 152 0.00 7.82 -3.04
C PHE A 152 -0.80 7.23 -4.21
N GLU A 153 -2.06 6.91 -3.98
CA GLU A 153 -2.94 6.28 -4.96
C GLU A 153 -3.27 7.24 -6.11
N ARG A 154 -3.77 8.43 -5.77
CA ARG A 154 -4.26 9.42 -6.74
C ARG A 154 -3.11 10.11 -7.47
N ASP A 155 -2.09 10.52 -6.71
CA ASP A 155 -1.06 11.41 -7.24
C ASP A 155 0.15 10.66 -7.79
N ILE A 156 0.42 9.43 -7.32
CA ILE A 156 1.51 8.59 -7.83
C ILE A 156 0.96 7.49 -8.74
N LEU A 157 0.13 6.57 -8.22
CA LEU A 157 -0.27 5.40 -9.00
C LEU A 157 -1.17 5.77 -10.18
N ALA A 158 -2.28 6.48 -9.95
CA ALA A 158 -3.25 6.79 -11.01
C ALA A 158 -2.63 7.59 -12.15
N ARG A 159 -1.71 8.51 -11.84
CA ARG A 159 -1.05 9.35 -12.86
C ARG A 159 0.03 8.63 -13.66
N ASN A 160 0.53 7.53 -13.15
CA ASN A 160 1.63 6.80 -13.78
C ASN A 160 1.24 5.40 -14.29
N LEU A 161 -0.05 5.08 -14.39
CA LEU A 161 -0.52 3.77 -14.90
C LEU A 161 -0.05 3.46 -16.32
N SER A 162 0.24 4.49 -17.13
CA SER A 162 0.81 4.32 -18.47
C SER A 162 2.30 4.01 -18.47
N LEU A 163 3.01 4.36 -17.41
CA LEU A 163 4.47 4.19 -17.27
C LEU A 163 4.81 3.00 -16.37
N LEU A 164 4.00 2.76 -15.34
CA LEU A 164 4.18 1.67 -14.39
C LEU A 164 3.37 0.44 -14.79
N ASN A 165 4.00 -0.73 -14.72
CA ASN A 165 3.29 -1.99 -14.80
C ASN A 165 2.64 -2.30 -13.45
N VAL A 166 1.39 -1.84 -13.26
CA VAL A 166 0.61 -2.09 -12.04
C VAL A 166 -0.27 -3.31 -12.25
N GLN A 167 0.04 -4.42 -11.59
CA GLN A 167 -0.75 -5.66 -11.64
C GLN A 167 -1.79 -5.69 -10.53
N ALA A 168 -2.97 -6.25 -10.85
CA ALA A 168 -4.04 -6.46 -9.91
C ALA A 168 -4.03 -7.91 -9.39
N LEU A 169 -4.07 -8.08 -8.06
CA LEU A 169 -4.14 -9.38 -7.41
C LEU A 169 -5.39 -9.46 -6.53
N THR A 170 -6.21 -10.49 -6.70
CA THR A 170 -7.40 -10.66 -5.86
C THR A 170 -7.01 -11.06 -4.43
N ALA A 171 -7.69 -10.46 -3.43
CA ALA A 171 -7.56 -10.86 -2.04
C ALA A 171 -8.18 -12.24 -1.76
N ILE A 172 -9.14 -12.66 -2.59
CA ILE A 172 -9.82 -13.96 -2.47
C ILE A 172 -9.04 -14.99 -3.28
N TRP A 173 -8.30 -15.87 -2.62
CA TRP A 173 -7.73 -17.07 -3.25
C TRP A 173 -8.84 -18.09 -3.49
N PRO A 174 -8.94 -18.70 -4.69
CA PRO A 174 -9.87 -19.80 -4.89
C PRO A 174 -9.56 -20.93 -3.90
N ALA A 175 -10.61 -21.48 -3.28
CA ALA A 175 -10.51 -22.55 -2.28
C ALA A 175 -9.87 -23.86 -2.79
N SER A 176 -9.51 -23.92 -4.07
CA SER A 176 -8.93 -25.07 -4.76
C SER A 176 -7.39 -25.08 -4.80
N ALA A 177 -6.74 -24.29 -3.97
CA ALA A 177 -5.26 -24.26 -3.88
C ALA A 177 -4.73 -24.80 -2.53
N ILE A 178 -5.45 -25.73 -1.89
CA ILE A 178 -5.00 -26.53 -0.76
C ILE A 178 -4.74 -27.96 -1.27
#